data_34e0a5136e9cdbc580bdfd6fe614c4dd
#
_entry.id   34e0a5136e9cdbc580bdfd6fe614c4dd
#
_cell.length_a   1.000
_cell.length_b   1.000
_cell.length_c   1.000
_cell.angle_alpha   90.00
_cell.angle_beta   90.00
_cell.angle_gamma   90.00
#
_symmetry.space_group_name_H-M   'P 1'
#
loop_
_entity.id
_entity.type
_entity.pdbx_description
1 polymer ?
#
loop_
_entity_poly.entity_id
_entity_poly.type
_entity_poly.pdbx_seq_one_letter_code
_entity_poly.pdbx_strand_id
1 'polypeptide(L)'
;MEKYIMAIDQGTTSSRAIIFNKKAEIITSSQKEFPQIFPKSGWVEHDANAIWNSVQSVIAEAFIESGIKPNQIDSIGITNQRETTVIWDKETGLPIYNAIVWQSRQSADIANKLVSDGHKDMIHQKTGLVVDAYFSATKIRWILDNVPGAQQHAENGELLFGTIDTWLVWKLTGGKTHVTDYTNAARTMLFNIKDLTWDKEILEILNIPESLLPEVKSNSEIYGKTTDYHFYGGEVTISGLAGDQQAALFGQLAFDKGMIKNTYGTGSFIIMNTGETMELSKNNLLTTIGFGINGKIYYALEGSIFIAGSAVQWLRDGLRLIKKSSETQALAYNSKNNNEVYLVPAFTGLGAPYWNPDARGTIFGLTRATTKEDLVKATLQSIAYQVRDIIDTMQIDAKVEIPLLKVDGGAANNDYLLEFQANILGVKVARAENLETTALGAAFLAGLATGYWESLDELKNLNTTGKLFVPTMEKEEREKLYKGWKRAVRATQIFSEE
;
A
#
# COMPACT_ATOMS: atom_id res chain seq x y z
N MET A 1 22.64 -17.30 -21.98
CA MET A 1 21.78 -16.12 -22.30
C MET A 1 21.53 -15.45 -20.97
N GLU A 2 21.73 -14.14 -20.91
CA GLU A 2 21.44 -13.38 -19.69
C GLU A 2 19.95 -13.42 -19.38
N LYS A 3 19.61 -13.57 -18.11
CA LYS A 3 18.24 -13.66 -17.60
C LYS A 3 17.90 -12.43 -16.77
N TYR A 4 16.63 -12.10 -16.74
CA TYR A 4 16.06 -10.92 -16.08
C TYR A 4 14.81 -11.30 -15.31
N ILE A 5 14.41 -10.49 -14.36
CA ILE A 5 13.09 -10.58 -13.70
C ILE A 5 12.22 -9.43 -14.18
N MET A 6 10.96 -9.73 -14.52
CA MET A 6 9.97 -8.70 -14.77
C MET A 6 9.09 -8.53 -13.55
N ALA A 7 8.94 -7.28 -13.07
CA ALA A 7 7.92 -6.92 -12.09
C ALA A 7 6.77 -6.20 -12.78
N ILE A 8 5.54 -6.61 -12.46
CA ILE A 8 4.31 -5.92 -12.82
C ILE A 8 3.80 -5.23 -11.56
N ASP A 9 3.75 -3.90 -11.59
CA ASP A 9 3.21 -3.07 -10.49
C ASP A 9 1.90 -2.44 -10.96
N GLN A 10 0.79 -2.96 -10.44
CA GLN A 10 -0.54 -2.49 -10.75
C GLN A 10 -1.03 -1.54 -9.64
N GLY A 11 -0.81 -0.24 -9.81
CA GLY A 11 -1.22 0.80 -8.88
C GLY A 11 -2.68 1.26 -9.07
N THR A 12 -3.11 2.22 -8.23
CA THR A 12 -4.49 2.72 -8.27
C THR A 12 -4.80 3.50 -9.56
N THR A 13 -3.83 4.19 -10.15
CA THR A 13 -4.05 5.05 -11.33
C THR A 13 -3.33 4.60 -12.58
N SER A 14 -2.37 3.71 -12.44
CA SER A 14 -1.53 3.26 -13.56
C SER A 14 -0.97 1.86 -13.31
N SER A 15 -0.61 1.19 -14.39
CA SER A 15 0.17 -0.06 -14.37
C SER A 15 1.59 0.19 -14.86
N ARG A 16 2.56 -0.56 -14.33
CA ARG A 16 3.96 -0.52 -14.72
C ARG A 16 4.50 -1.91 -15.00
N ALA A 17 5.44 -2.02 -15.93
CA ALA A 17 6.29 -3.19 -16.09
C ALA A 17 7.75 -2.73 -16.01
N ILE A 18 8.50 -3.33 -15.08
CA ILE A 18 9.90 -3.00 -14.83
C ILE A 18 10.72 -4.26 -14.96
N ILE A 19 11.81 -4.19 -15.73
CA ILE A 19 12.74 -5.32 -15.90
C ILE A 19 14.00 -5.05 -15.09
N PHE A 20 14.37 -6.01 -14.24
CA PHE A 20 15.55 -5.97 -13.37
C PHE A 20 16.58 -7.00 -13.80
N ASN A 21 17.86 -6.63 -13.68
CA ASN A 21 18.97 -7.57 -13.81
C ASN A 21 19.34 -8.23 -12.46
N LYS A 22 20.33 -9.11 -12.45
CA LYS A 22 20.82 -9.84 -11.25
C LYS A 22 21.32 -8.90 -10.13
N LYS A 23 21.74 -7.68 -10.46
CA LYS A 23 22.18 -6.66 -9.49
C LYS A 23 21.03 -5.79 -8.96
N ALA A 24 19.78 -6.11 -9.31
CA ALA A 24 18.59 -5.30 -9.00
C ALA A 24 18.59 -3.91 -9.66
N GLU A 25 19.37 -3.71 -10.73
CA GLU A 25 19.35 -2.49 -11.53
C GLU A 25 18.19 -2.53 -12.51
N ILE A 26 17.52 -1.37 -12.69
CA ILE A 26 16.44 -1.22 -13.67
C ILE A 26 17.03 -1.17 -15.07
N ILE A 27 16.60 -2.08 -15.93
CA ILE A 27 16.96 -2.10 -17.36
C ILE A 27 15.97 -1.26 -18.17
N THR A 28 14.67 -1.39 -17.87
CA THR A 28 13.61 -0.58 -18.47
C THR A 28 12.42 -0.47 -17.51
N SER A 29 11.64 0.60 -17.68
CA SER A 29 10.42 0.83 -16.92
C SER A 29 9.38 1.50 -17.80
N SER A 30 8.28 0.84 -18.06
CA SER A 30 7.15 1.35 -18.85
C SER A 30 5.93 1.54 -17.96
N GLN A 31 5.19 2.63 -18.15
CA GLN A 31 4.03 2.98 -17.34
C GLN A 31 2.86 3.44 -18.22
N LYS A 32 1.65 3.03 -17.85
CA LYS A 32 0.40 3.44 -18.52
C LYS A 32 -0.71 3.69 -17.52
N GLU A 33 -1.32 4.85 -17.61
CA GLU A 33 -2.54 5.19 -16.86
C GLU A 33 -3.76 4.51 -17.48
N PHE A 34 -4.82 4.34 -16.65
CA PHE A 34 -6.13 3.85 -17.09
C PHE A 34 -7.24 4.71 -16.47
N PRO A 35 -8.44 4.73 -17.08
CA PRO A 35 -9.56 5.56 -16.64
C PRO A 35 -10.03 5.22 -15.23
N GLN A 36 -10.33 6.25 -14.45
CA GLN A 36 -10.98 6.16 -13.15
C GLN A 36 -12.48 6.41 -13.32
N ILE A 37 -13.33 5.67 -12.61
CA ILE A 37 -14.80 5.76 -12.71
C ILE A 37 -15.34 6.23 -11.36
N PHE A 38 -16.16 7.29 -11.38
CA PHE A 38 -16.76 7.89 -10.20
C PHE A 38 -18.30 7.93 -10.35
N PRO A 39 -19.02 6.81 -10.13
CA PRO A 39 -20.46 6.74 -10.42
C PRO A 39 -21.31 7.66 -9.54
N LYS A 40 -20.91 7.85 -8.28
CA LYS A 40 -21.55 8.70 -7.28
C LYS A 40 -20.50 9.32 -6.36
N SER A 41 -20.90 10.32 -5.59
CA SER A 41 -20.01 10.90 -4.56
C SER A 41 -19.50 9.83 -3.59
N GLY A 42 -18.19 9.75 -3.41
CA GLY A 42 -17.52 8.75 -2.57
C GLY A 42 -17.40 7.34 -3.18
N TRP A 43 -17.90 7.10 -4.38
CA TRP A 43 -17.75 5.84 -5.09
C TRP A 43 -16.58 5.91 -6.06
N VAL A 44 -15.73 4.89 -6.04
CA VAL A 44 -14.57 4.78 -6.93
C VAL A 44 -14.53 3.36 -7.49
N GLU A 45 -14.51 3.26 -8.81
CA GLU A 45 -14.52 2.00 -9.54
C GLU A 45 -13.49 2.02 -10.68
N HIS A 46 -13.03 0.84 -11.06
CA HIS A 46 -12.20 0.62 -12.24
C HIS A 46 -12.83 -0.41 -13.16
N ASP A 47 -12.66 -0.24 -14.47
CA ASP A 47 -12.88 -1.33 -15.40
C ASP A 47 -11.72 -2.34 -15.31
N ALA A 48 -12.00 -3.56 -14.85
CA ALA A 48 -10.99 -4.61 -14.71
C ALA A 48 -10.34 -5.00 -16.04
N ASN A 49 -11.06 -4.85 -17.17
CA ASN A 49 -10.50 -5.06 -18.51
C ASN A 49 -9.58 -3.90 -18.90
N ALA A 50 -9.88 -2.65 -18.51
CA ALA A 50 -8.97 -1.53 -18.74
C ALA A 50 -7.65 -1.71 -17.96
N ILE A 51 -7.71 -2.21 -16.72
CA ILE A 51 -6.52 -2.60 -15.95
C ILE A 51 -5.74 -3.67 -16.71
N TRP A 52 -6.37 -4.75 -17.15
CA TRP A 52 -5.72 -5.81 -17.93
C TRP A 52 -5.05 -5.28 -19.19
N ASN A 53 -5.74 -4.46 -19.96
CA ASN A 53 -5.23 -3.86 -21.19
C ASN A 53 -4.02 -2.95 -20.93
N SER A 54 -4.03 -2.21 -19.81
CA SER A 54 -2.88 -1.38 -19.42
C SER A 54 -1.67 -2.24 -19.07
N VAL A 55 -1.86 -3.35 -18.36
CA VAL A 55 -0.80 -4.31 -18.03
C VAL A 55 -0.21 -4.92 -19.30
N GLN A 56 -1.05 -5.38 -20.23
CA GLN A 56 -0.57 -5.89 -21.52
C GLN A 56 0.25 -4.84 -22.29
N SER A 57 -0.21 -3.60 -22.28
CA SER A 57 0.49 -2.51 -22.98
C SER A 57 1.88 -2.26 -22.40
N VAL A 58 2.02 -2.19 -21.06
CA VAL A 58 3.33 -1.91 -20.44
C VAL A 58 4.31 -3.09 -20.56
N ILE A 59 3.81 -4.34 -20.60
CA ILE A 59 4.64 -5.52 -20.88
C ILE A 59 5.21 -5.42 -22.31
N ALA A 60 4.35 -5.12 -23.30
CA ALA A 60 4.78 -4.97 -24.67
C ALA A 60 5.82 -3.85 -24.84
N GLU A 61 5.54 -2.70 -24.25
CA GLU A 61 6.43 -1.54 -24.29
C GLU A 61 7.78 -1.83 -23.66
N ALA A 62 7.81 -2.51 -22.49
CA ALA A 62 9.05 -2.91 -21.83
C ALA A 62 9.91 -3.82 -22.72
N PHE A 63 9.32 -4.76 -23.46
CA PHE A 63 10.05 -5.59 -24.43
C PHE A 63 10.57 -4.78 -25.62
N ILE A 64 9.76 -3.85 -26.16
CA ILE A 64 10.16 -3.01 -27.29
C ILE A 64 11.32 -2.09 -26.91
N GLU A 65 11.23 -1.41 -25.77
CA GLU A 65 12.25 -0.45 -25.33
C GLU A 65 13.57 -1.12 -24.94
N SER A 66 13.52 -2.26 -24.27
CA SER A 66 14.72 -2.98 -23.81
C SER A 66 15.36 -3.87 -24.89
N GLY A 67 14.58 -4.29 -25.88
CA GLY A 67 15.00 -5.32 -26.83
C GLY A 67 15.09 -6.73 -26.23
N ILE A 68 14.74 -6.90 -24.96
CA ILE A 68 14.71 -8.19 -24.26
C ILE A 68 13.56 -9.02 -24.81
N LYS A 69 13.80 -10.32 -24.97
CA LYS A 69 12.79 -11.27 -25.45
C LYS A 69 12.12 -11.99 -24.29
N PRO A 70 10.86 -12.46 -24.42
CA PRO A 70 10.17 -13.19 -23.36
C PRO A 70 10.96 -14.37 -22.79
N ASN A 71 11.71 -15.11 -23.61
CA ASN A 71 12.53 -16.23 -23.16
C ASN A 71 13.77 -15.83 -22.35
N GLN A 72 14.09 -14.54 -22.26
CA GLN A 72 15.13 -13.99 -21.36
C GLN A 72 14.57 -13.60 -20.00
N ILE A 73 13.25 -13.52 -19.85
CA ILE A 73 12.63 -13.35 -18.54
C ILE A 73 12.69 -14.70 -17.81
N ASP A 74 13.25 -14.72 -16.63
CA ASP A 74 13.31 -15.88 -15.74
C ASP A 74 11.95 -16.13 -15.10
N SER A 75 11.41 -15.08 -14.46
CA SER A 75 10.14 -15.12 -13.81
C SER A 75 9.49 -13.73 -13.68
N ILE A 76 8.21 -13.74 -13.30
CA ILE A 76 7.38 -12.55 -13.13
C ILE A 76 6.99 -12.44 -11.67
N GLY A 77 7.22 -11.25 -11.09
CA GLY A 77 6.64 -10.82 -9.83
C GLY A 77 5.48 -9.85 -10.08
N ILE A 78 4.39 -9.98 -9.33
CA ILE A 78 3.24 -9.09 -9.42
C ILE A 78 3.02 -8.43 -8.06
N THR A 79 2.88 -7.12 -8.07
CA THR A 79 2.40 -6.35 -6.94
C THR A 79 1.22 -5.48 -7.38
N ASN A 80 0.34 -5.15 -6.45
CA ASN A 80 -0.94 -4.54 -6.79
C ASN A 80 -1.47 -3.62 -5.71
N GLN A 81 -2.32 -2.67 -6.13
CA GLN A 81 -3.22 -1.99 -5.20
C GLN A 81 -4.04 -3.02 -4.45
N ARG A 82 -4.02 -2.97 -3.12
CA ARG A 82 -4.68 -3.96 -2.27
C ARG A 82 -6.20 -3.72 -2.21
N GLU A 83 -6.95 -4.65 -1.66
CA GLU A 83 -8.39 -4.60 -1.33
C GLU A 83 -9.34 -4.37 -2.52
N THR A 84 -8.86 -3.87 -3.64
CA THR A 84 -9.69 -3.65 -4.84
C THR A 84 -10.26 -4.98 -5.32
N THR A 85 -11.59 -5.03 -5.44
CA THR A 85 -12.37 -6.28 -5.54
C THR A 85 -12.89 -6.48 -6.95
N VAL A 86 -12.60 -7.62 -7.55
CA VAL A 86 -13.13 -8.06 -8.85
C VAL A 86 -13.90 -9.35 -8.66
N ILE A 87 -15.09 -9.46 -9.25
CA ILE A 87 -15.84 -10.71 -9.41
C ILE A 87 -16.10 -10.94 -10.89
N TRP A 88 -15.81 -12.13 -11.38
CA TRP A 88 -15.99 -12.46 -12.78
C TRP A 88 -16.57 -13.85 -12.98
N ASP A 89 -17.20 -14.03 -14.12
CA ASP A 89 -17.74 -15.32 -14.56
C ASP A 89 -16.58 -16.25 -14.95
N LYS A 90 -16.56 -17.45 -14.39
CA LYS A 90 -15.48 -18.42 -14.51
C LYS A 90 -15.32 -18.96 -15.94
N GLU A 91 -16.42 -19.09 -16.69
CA GLU A 91 -16.43 -19.64 -18.05
C GLU A 91 -16.02 -18.59 -19.08
N THR A 92 -16.63 -17.41 -19.01
CA THR A 92 -16.40 -16.34 -19.98
C THR A 92 -15.20 -15.47 -19.66
N GLY A 93 -14.78 -15.42 -18.40
CA GLY A 93 -13.73 -14.52 -17.90
C GLY A 93 -14.14 -13.06 -17.92
N LEU A 94 -15.43 -12.75 -17.97
CA LEU A 94 -15.93 -11.39 -17.98
C LEU A 94 -16.29 -10.93 -16.56
N PRO A 95 -15.81 -9.75 -16.12
CA PRO A 95 -16.25 -9.14 -14.85
C PRO A 95 -17.77 -8.92 -14.87
N ILE A 96 -18.44 -9.31 -13.78
CA ILE A 96 -19.91 -9.10 -13.65
C ILE A 96 -20.26 -7.69 -13.18
N TYR A 97 -19.26 -6.97 -12.66
CA TYR A 97 -19.34 -5.57 -12.25
C TYR A 97 -17.94 -4.92 -12.35
N ASN A 98 -17.87 -3.59 -12.34
CA ASN A 98 -16.60 -2.89 -12.24
C ASN A 98 -15.84 -3.30 -10.97
N ALA A 99 -14.51 -3.26 -11.00
CA ALA A 99 -13.70 -3.45 -9.82
C ALA A 99 -13.98 -2.34 -8.81
N ILE A 100 -14.43 -2.69 -7.60
CA ILE A 100 -14.67 -1.71 -6.53
C ILE A 100 -13.34 -1.41 -5.84
N VAL A 101 -12.90 -0.16 -5.97
CA VAL A 101 -11.58 0.30 -5.50
C VAL A 101 -11.54 0.40 -3.98
N TRP A 102 -10.36 0.21 -3.38
CA TRP A 102 -10.10 0.32 -1.95
C TRP A 102 -10.59 1.65 -1.33
N GLN A 103 -10.59 2.74 -2.09
CA GLN A 103 -11.06 4.07 -1.67
C GLN A 103 -12.57 4.22 -1.64
N SER A 104 -13.31 3.30 -2.31
CA SER A 104 -14.76 3.44 -2.50
C SER A 104 -15.52 3.28 -1.19
N ARG A 105 -16.48 4.17 -0.94
CA ARG A 105 -17.38 4.11 0.22
C ARG A 105 -18.72 3.43 -0.07
N GLN A 106 -18.92 2.87 -1.26
CA GLN A 106 -20.23 2.32 -1.68
C GLN A 106 -20.72 1.14 -0.82
N SER A 107 -19.82 0.43 -0.13
CA SER A 107 -20.15 -0.65 0.80
C SER A 107 -20.13 -0.24 2.28
N ALA A 108 -20.12 1.07 2.58
CA ALA A 108 -20.01 1.58 3.96
C ALA A 108 -21.16 1.13 4.86
N ASP A 109 -22.39 1.06 4.34
CA ASP A 109 -23.56 0.62 5.11
C ASP A 109 -23.44 -0.82 5.57
N ILE A 110 -22.80 -1.70 4.78
CA ILE A 110 -22.52 -3.08 5.16
C ILE A 110 -21.50 -3.12 6.31
N ALA A 111 -20.46 -2.30 6.25
CA ALA A 111 -19.49 -2.18 7.34
C ALA A 111 -20.14 -1.67 8.63
N ASN A 112 -20.96 -0.61 8.52
CA ASN A 112 -21.70 -0.05 9.65
C ASN A 112 -22.63 -1.08 10.29
N LYS A 113 -23.30 -1.89 9.45
CA LYS A 113 -24.17 -2.98 9.92
C LYS A 113 -23.38 -4.03 10.70
N LEU A 114 -22.22 -4.48 10.22
CA LEU A 114 -21.35 -5.42 10.95
C LEU A 114 -20.95 -4.89 12.33
N VAL A 115 -20.66 -3.59 12.43
CA VAL A 115 -20.34 -2.94 13.71
C VAL A 115 -21.57 -2.91 14.63
N SER A 116 -22.73 -2.50 14.13
CA SER A 116 -23.98 -2.43 14.93
C SER A 116 -24.48 -3.80 15.39
N ASP A 117 -24.23 -4.84 14.60
CA ASP A 117 -24.57 -6.23 14.93
C ASP A 117 -23.57 -6.87 15.92
N GLY A 118 -22.51 -6.13 16.33
CA GLY A 118 -21.56 -6.55 17.37
C GLY A 118 -20.39 -7.39 16.89
N HIS A 119 -20.13 -7.47 15.57
CA HIS A 119 -19.08 -8.34 15.02
C HIS A 119 -17.67 -7.70 15.03
N LYS A 120 -17.53 -6.42 15.43
CA LYS A 120 -16.29 -5.64 15.35
C LYS A 120 -15.11 -6.36 16.01
N ASP A 121 -15.27 -6.79 17.26
CA ASP A 121 -14.14 -7.34 18.04
C ASP A 121 -13.72 -8.71 17.52
N MET A 122 -14.67 -9.55 17.14
CA MET A 122 -14.42 -10.87 16.57
C MET A 122 -13.64 -10.74 15.25
N ILE A 123 -14.09 -9.85 14.34
CA ILE A 123 -13.41 -9.61 13.07
C ILE A 123 -11.98 -9.08 13.32
N HIS A 124 -11.81 -8.11 14.22
CA HIS A 124 -10.49 -7.61 14.58
C HIS A 124 -9.55 -8.69 15.12
N GLN A 125 -10.03 -9.55 16.02
CA GLN A 125 -9.21 -10.62 16.60
C GLN A 125 -8.74 -11.65 15.57
N LYS A 126 -9.56 -11.95 14.55
CA LYS A 126 -9.27 -12.94 13.52
C LYS A 126 -8.44 -12.38 12.37
N THR A 127 -8.76 -11.16 11.94
CA THR A 127 -8.18 -10.56 10.73
C THR A 127 -7.10 -9.52 11.00
N GLY A 128 -7.03 -8.99 12.22
CA GLY A 128 -6.16 -7.86 12.58
C GLY A 128 -6.65 -6.50 12.05
N LEU A 129 -7.78 -6.47 11.35
CA LEU A 129 -8.31 -5.29 10.68
C LEU A 129 -9.43 -4.64 11.48
N VAL A 130 -9.68 -3.37 11.21
CA VAL A 130 -10.91 -2.68 11.63
C VAL A 130 -12.04 -3.01 10.64
N VAL A 131 -13.30 -2.93 11.08
CA VAL A 131 -14.45 -3.09 10.17
C VAL A 131 -14.66 -1.80 9.41
N ASP A 132 -14.33 -1.80 8.13
CA ASP A 132 -14.49 -0.63 7.24
C ASP A 132 -14.73 -1.08 5.78
N ALA A 133 -15.38 -0.21 5.00
CA ALA A 133 -15.57 -0.37 3.56
C ALA A 133 -14.24 -0.42 2.76
N TYR A 134 -13.14 -0.07 3.39
CA TYR A 134 -11.79 -0.15 2.83
C TYR A 134 -11.45 -1.57 2.35
N PHE A 135 -11.84 -2.59 3.12
CA PHE A 135 -11.47 -3.99 2.89
C PHE A 135 -12.43 -4.71 1.92
N SER A 136 -11.99 -5.83 1.32
CA SER A 136 -12.70 -6.49 0.22
C SER A 136 -14.06 -7.09 0.61
N ALA A 137 -14.20 -7.61 1.84
CA ALA A 137 -15.38 -8.38 2.27
C ALA A 137 -16.71 -7.65 2.01
N THR A 138 -16.78 -6.37 2.41
CA THR A 138 -18.00 -5.58 2.24
C THR A 138 -18.29 -5.27 0.75
N LYS A 139 -17.24 -5.15 -0.07
CA LYS A 139 -17.37 -4.94 -1.53
C LYS A 139 -17.90 -6.19 -2.23
N ILE A 140 -17.42 -7.38 -1.82
CA ILE A 140 -17.92 -8.66 -2.32
C ILE A 140 -19.42 -8.75 -2.01
N ARG A 141 -19.80 -8.53 -0.72
CA ARG A 141 -21.21 -8.58 -0.32
C ARG A 141 -22.05 -7.57 -1.11
N TRP A 142 -21.53 -6.36 -1.32
CA TRP A 142 -22.24 -5.34 -2.10
C TRP A 142 -22.49 -5.80 -3.55
N ILE A 143 -21.51 -6.38 -4.22
CA ILE A 143 -21.67 -6.88 -5.60
C ILE A 143 -22.71 -8.00 -5.63
N LEU A 144 -22.64 -8.97 -4.71
CA LEU A 144 -23.58 -10.08 -4.64
C LEU A 144 -25.02 -9.61 -4.38
N ASP A 145 -25.20 -8.50 -3.65
CA ASP A 145 -26.53 -7.91 -3.38
C ASP A 145 -27.08 -7.08 -4.54
N ASN A 146 -26.20 -6.43 -5.31
CA ASN A 146 -26.64 -5.41 -6.27
C ASN A 146 -26.57 -5.87 -7.74
N VAL A 147 -25.88 -6.95 -8.05
CA VAL A 147 -25.87 -7.52 -9.40
C VAL A 147 -26.90 -8.65 -9.48
N PRO A 148 -27.89 -8.53 -10.37
CA PRO A 148 -28.97 -9.54 -10.49
C PRO A 148 -28.44 -10.94 -10.70
N GLY A 149 -28.85 -11.89 -9.87
CA GLY A 149 -28.46 -13.31 -9.94
C GLY A 149 -27.06 -13.64 -9.41
N ALA A 150 -26.23 -12.65 -9.06
CA ALA A 150 -24.86 -12.87 -8.64
C ALA A 150 -24.74 -13.83 -7.44
N GLN A 151 -25.60 -13.72 -6.42
CA GLN A 151 -25.60 -14.60 -5.28
C GLN A 151 -25.80 -16.06 -5.71
N GLN A 152 -26.80 -16.33 -6.54
CA GLN A 152 -27.10 -17.70 -7.00
C GLN A 152 -25.97 -18.26 -7.89
N HIS A 153 -25.41 -17.46 -8.80
CA HIS A 153 -24.26 -17.86 -9.62
C HIS A 153 -23.02 -18.15 -8.77
N ALA A 154 -22.81 -17.38 -7.70
CA ALA A 154 -21.71 -17.63 -6.75
C ALA A 154 -21.92 -18.95 -5.97
N GLU A 155 -23.13 -19.22 -5.48
CA GLU A 155 -23.48 -20.47 -4.80
C GLU A 155 -23.34 -21.69 -5.73
N ASN A 156 -23.60 -21.53 -7.00
CA ASN A 156 -23.41 -22.58 -8.01
C ASN A 156 -21.93 -22.79 -8.38
N GLY A 157 -20.99 -21.95 -7.88
CA GLY A 157 -19.57 -22.01 -8.22
C GLY A 157 -19.22 -21.53 -9.63
N GLU A 158 -20.08 -20.70 -10.22
CA GLU A 158 -19.93 -20.14 -11.59
C GLU A 158 -19.13 -18.84 -11.60
N LEU A 159 -18.98 -18.19 -10.44
CA LEU A 159 -18.22 -16.95 -10.27
C LEU A 159 -16.91 -17.18 -9.51
N LEU A 160 -15.94 -16.32 -9.78
CA LEU A 160 -14.66 -16.23 -9.08
C LEU A 160 -14.47 -14.81 -8.53
N PHE A 161 -13.89 -14.72 -7.34
CA PHE A 161 -13.45 -13.46 -6.74
C PHE A 161 -11.92 -13.39 -6.77
N GLY A 162 -11.41 -12.17 -6.86
CA GLY A 162 -10.01 -11.87 -6.61
C GLY A 162 -9.77 -10.40 -6.29
N THR A 163 -8.68 -10.15 -5.60
CA THR A 163 -7.98 -8.89 -5.65
C THR A 163 -7.22 -8.79 -6.98
N ILE A 164 -6.57 -7.68 -7.27
CA ILE A 164 -6.00 -7.44 -8.60
C ILE A 164 -4.89 -8.44 -8.95
N ASP A 165 -4.10 -8.91 -7.97
CA ASP A 165 -3.13 -9.98 -8.16
C ASP A 165 -3.77 -11.26 -8.73
N THR A 166 -4.86 -11.72 -8.10
CA THR A 166 -5.62 -12.90 -8.54
C THR A 166 -6.15 -12.72 -9.96
N TRP A 167 -6.75 -11.54 -10.25
CA TRP A 167 -7.23 -11.20 -11.59
C TRP A 167 -6.12 -11.27 -12.63
N LEU A 168 -4.94 -10.68 -12.34
CA LEU A 168 -3.81 -10.67 -13.27
C LEU A 168 -3.21 -12.07 -13.46
N VAL A 169 -3.04 -12.86 -12.39
CA VAL A 169 -2.57 -14.25 -12.51
C VAL A 169 -3.55 -15.07 -13.33
N TRP A 170 -4.85 -14.95 -13.06
CA TRP A 170 -5.88 -15.67 -13.83
C TRP A 170 -5.85 -15.30 -15.32
N LYS A 171 -5.74 -14.01 -15.65
CA LYS A 171 -5.61 -13.52 -17.03
C LYS A 171 -4.33 -14.01 -17.71
N LEU A 172 -3.17 -13.85 -17.07
CA LEU A 172 -1.87 -14.24 -17.62
C LEU A 172 -1.77 -15.75 -17.87
N THR A 173 -2.39 -16.57 -17.02
CA THR A 173 -2.38 -18.03 -17.14
C THR A 173 -3.48 -18.56 -18.06
N GLY A 174 -4.30 -17.68 -18.68
CA GLY A 174 -5.40 -18.09 -19.55
C GLY A 174 -6.51 -18.84 -18.79
N GLY A 175 -6.82 -18.43 -17.57
CA GLY A 175 -7.90 -18.99 -16.73
C GLY A 175 -7.53 -20.28 -16.01
N LYS A 176 -6.25 -20.67 -16.00
CA LYS A 176 -5.81 -21.94 -15.39
C LYS A 176 -5.53 -21.86 -13.90
N THR A 177 -5.22 -20.68 -13.39
CA THR A 177 -4.77 -20.50 -12.00
C THR A 177 -5.59 -19.44 -11.30
N HIS A 178 -6.25 -19.83 -10.19
CA HIS A 178 -7.05 -18.95 -9.33
C HIS A 178 -6.44 -18.93 -7.93
N VAL A 179 -5.48 -18.03 -7.71
CA VAL A 179 -4.69 -17.93 -6.48
C VAL A 179 -4.56 -16.47 -6.04
N THR A 180 -4.33 -16.29 -4.75
CA THR A 180 -3.83 -15.06 -4.14
C THR A 180 -2.69 -15.39 -3.19
N ASP A 181 -2.05 -14.38 -2.64
CA ASP A 181 -1.01 -14.55 -1.63
C ASP A 181 -1.49 -14.16 -0.22
N TYR A 182 -0.68 -14.51 0.80
CA TYR A 182 -1.00 -14.18 2.18
C TYR A 182 -1.21 -12.69 2.43
N THR A 183 -0.46 -11.82 1.76
CA THR A 183 -0.55 -10.38 2.01
C THR A 183 -1.82 -9.77 1.44
N ASN A 184 -2.25 -10.18 0.24
CA ASN A 184 -3.54 -9.76 -0.32
C ASN A 184 -4.72 -10.42 0.41
N ALA A 185 -4.65 -11.71 0.74
CA ALA A 185 -5.67 -12.40 1.53
C ALA A 185 -5.90 -11.70 2.88
N ALA A 186 -4.83 -11.29 3.57
CA ALA A 186 -4.90 -10.57 4.84
C ALA A 186 -5.61 -9.21 4.75
N ARG A 187 -5.82 -8.67 3.55
CA ARG A 187 -6.51 -7.39 3.34
C ARG A 187 -7.97 -7.53 2.94
N THR A 188 -8.48 -8.75 2.87
CA THR A 188 -9.86 -8.99 2.45
C THR A 188 -10.89 -8.81 3.57
N MET A 189 -10.47 -8.86 4.85
CA MET A 189 -11.34 -8.97 6.03
C MET A 189 -12.14 -10.30 6.06
N LEU A 190 -11.72 -11.28 5.25
CA LEU A 190 -12.26 -12.65 5.22
C LEU A 190 -11.23 -13.70 5.68
N PHE A 191 -9.96 -13.32 5.74
CA PHE A 191 -8.85 -14.22 6.00
C PHE A 191 -8.43 -14.15 7.47
N ASN A 192 -8.46 -15.30 8.14
CA ASN A 192 -7.96 -15.44 9.50
C ASN A 192 -6.43 -15.50 9.46
N ILE A 193 -5.78 -14.42 9.87
CA ILE A 193 -4.32 -14.29 9.79
C ILE A 193 -3.58 -15.13 10.82
N LYS A 194 -4.28 -15.68 11.84
CA LYS A 194 -3.70 -16.59 12.82
C LYS A 194 -3.71 -18.03 12.32
N ASP A 195 -4.86 -18.46 11.78
CA ASP A 195 -5.06 -19.83 11.32
C ASP A 195 -4.64 -20.02 9.85
N LEU A 196 -4.37 -18.92 9.15
CA LEU A 196 -3.96 -18.86 7.73
C LEU A 196 -4.98 -19.52 6.79
N THR A 197 -6.25 -19.29 7.04
CA THR A 197 -7.37 -19.82 6.28
C THR A 197 -8.46 -18.77 6.08
N TRP A 198 -9.31 -18.97 5.08
CA TRP A 198 -10.56 -18.22 4.96
C TRP A 198 -11.43 -18.51 6.19
N ASP A 199 -11.93 -17.46 6.85
CA ASP A 199 -12.67 -17.60 8.11
C ASP A 199 -14.15 -17.91 7.85
N LYS A 200 -14.56 -19.13 8.18
CA LYS A 200 -15.92 -19.65 7.91
C LYS A 200 -17.01 -18.84 8.61
N GLU A 201 -16.78 -18.40 9.85
CA GLU A 201 -17.75 -17.60 10.60
C GLU A 201 -17.98 -16.24 9.93
N ILE A 202 -16.93 -15.57 9.46
CA ILE A 202 -17.05 -14.30 8.72
C ILE A 202 -17.75 -14.53 7.38
N LEU A 203 -17.43 -15.61 6.67
CA LEU A 203 -18.09 -15.97 5.41
C LEU A 203 -19.59 -16.22 5.60
N GLU A 204 -19.98 -16.93 6.66
CA GLU A 204 -21.39 -17.17 7.02
C GLU A 204 -22.13 -15.87 7.35
N ILE A 205 -21.55 -15.00 8.20
CA ILE A 205 -22.14 -13.70 8.57
C ILE A 205 -22.40 -12.84 7.32
N LEU A 206 -21.46 -12.84 6.38
CA LEU A 206 -21.57 -12.06 5.14
C LEU A 206 -22.26 -12.80 4.00
N ASN A 207 -22.68 -14.05 4.21
CA ASN A 207 -23.26 -14.92 3.17
C ASN A 207 -22.42 -14.92 1.87
N ILE A 208 -21.10 -15.14 2.03
CA ILE A 208 -20.15 -15.23 0.91
C ILE A 208 -19.79 -16.70 0.70
N PRO A 209 -20.14 -17.30 -0.46
CA PRO A 209 -19.79 -18.69 -0.76
C PRO A 209 -18.28 -18.90 -0.86
N GLU A 210 -17.76 -19.94 -0.21
CA GLU A 210 -16.33 -20.30 -0.23
C GLU A 210 -15.83 -20.61 -1.65
N SER A 211 -16.74 -21.08 -2.54
CA SER A 211 -16.45 -21.36 -3.96
C SER A 211 -15.96 -20.16 -4.77
N LEU A 212 -16.23 -18.93 -4.30
CA LEU A 212 -15.73 -17.70 -4.91
C LEU A 212 -14.22 -17.50 -4.70
N LEU A 213 -13.68 -18.03 -3.58
CA LEU A 213 -12.41 -17.58 -3.04
C LEU A 213 -11.22 -18.28 -3.69
N PRO A 214 -10.11 -17.56 -3.95
CA PRO A 214 -8.88 -18.14 -4.50
C PRO A 214 -8.15 -19.00 -3.46
N GLU A 215 -7.31 -19.93 -3.95
CA GLU A 215 -6.34 -20.60 -3.10
C GLU A 215 -5.29 -19.60 -2.60
N VAL A 216 -4.98 -19.62 -1.30
CA VAL A 216 -3.98 -18.73 -0.70
C VAL A 216 -2.61 -19.40 -0.72
N LYS A 217 -1.62 -18.72 -1.27
CA LYS A 217 -0.26 -19.22 -1.47
C LYS A 217 0.78 -18.37 -0.74
N SER A 218 2.01 -18.87 -0.66
CA SER A 218 3.19 -18.11 -0.21
C SER A 218 3.44 -16.91 -1.13
N ASN A 219 4.12 -15.88 -0.64
CA ASN A 219 4.51 -14.72 -1.47
C ASN A 219 5.58 -15.04 -2.50
N SER A 220 6.34 -16.12 -2.29
CA SER A 220 7.42 -16.57 -3.15
C SER A 220 7.23 -18.07 -3.42
N GLU A 221 6.51 -18.39 -4.47
CA GLU A 221 6.12 -19.75 -4.88
C GLU A 221 5.80 -19.75 -6.38
N ILE A 222 5.90 -20.89 -7.05
CA ILE A 222 5.49 -21.02 -8.45
C ILE A 222 3.97 -21.17 -8.50
N TYR A 223 3.28 -20.15 -9.03
CA TYR A 223 1.83 -20.14 -9.15
C TYR A 223 1.33 -20.72 -10.47
N GLY A 224 2.12 -20.60 -11.52
CA GLY A 224 1.81 -21.08 -12.87
C GLY A 224 2.71 -20.44 -13.91
N LYS A 225 2.34 -20.63 -15.18
CA LYS A 225 3.04 -20.00 -16.30
C LYS A 225 2.08 -19.16 -17.13
N THR A 226 2.60 -18.09 -17.71
CA THR A 226 1.87 -17.32 -18.71
C THR A 226 1.55 -18.18 -19.92
N THR A 227 0.49 -17.81 -20.66
CA THR A 227 0.26 -18.38 -21.99
C THR A 227 1.05 -17.59 -23.04
N ASP A 228 1.47 -18.24 -24.11
CA ASP A 228 2.16 -17.59 -25.23
C ASP A 228 1.41 -16.36 -25.74
N TYR A 229 0.11 -16.47 -25.87
CA TYR A 229 -0.75 -15.39 -26.36
C TYR A 229 -0.70 -14.16 -25.45
N HIS A 230 -0.73 -14.36 -24.12
CA HIS A 230 -0.76 -13.26 -23.14
C HIS A 230 0.62 -12.71 -22.78
N PHE A 231 1.69 -13.37 -23.25
CA PHE A 231 3.06 -12.94 -22.95
C PHE A 231 3.96 -12.92 -24.20
N TYR A 232 3.38 -12.47 -25.31
CA TYR A 232 4.09 -12.15 -26.56
C TYR A 232 4.99 -13.29 -27.08
N GLY A 233 4.50 -14.52 -27.01
CA GLY A 233 5.20 -15.71 -27.49
C GLY A 233 6.11 -16.38 -26.46
N GLY A 234 5.89 -16.11 -25.17
CA GLY A 234 6.67 -16.71 -24.08
C GLY A 234 5.83 -17.37 -23.01
N GLU A 235 6.20 -18.60 -22.62
CA GLU A 235 5.72 -19.22 -21.38
C GLU A 235 6.70 -18.91 -20.25
N VAL A 236 6.35 -17.93 -19.41
CA VAL A 236 7.19 -17.47 -18.31
C VAL A 236 6.52 -17.78 -16.97
N THR A 237 7.33 -18.21 -16.00
CA THR A 237 6.87 -18.54 -14.65
C THR A 237 6.41 -17.29 -13.91
N ILE A 238 5.22 -17.36 -13.27
CA ILE A 238 4.74 -16.34 -12.31
C ILE A 238 5.05 -16.90 -10.93
N SER A 239 5.85 -16.18 -10.12
CA SER A 239 6.39 -16.75 -8.89
C SER A 239 6.58 -15.78 -7.72
N GLY A 240 6.17 -14.52 -7.86
CA GLY A 240 6.15 -13.54 -6.78
C GLY A 240 4.81 -12.81 -6.75
N LEU A 241 4.12 -12.82 -5.61
CA LEU A 241 2.89 -12.05 -5.40
C LEU A 241 2.98 -11.31 -4.06
N ALA A 242 2.66 -10.03 -4.05
CA ALA A 242 2.48 -9.27 -2.81
C ALA A 242 1.65 -8.01 -3.04
N GLY A 243 0.83 -7.63 -2.06
CA GLY A 243 0.24 -6.30 -2.02
C GLY A 243 1.31 -5.20 -2.02
N ASP A 244 0.99 -4.04 -2.60
CA ASP A 244 1.96 -2.97 -2.89
C ASP A 244 2.81 -2.55 -1.67
N GLN A 245 2.18 -2.39 -0.51
CA GLN A 245 2.87 -1.94 0.69
C GLN A 245 3.76 -3.04 1.29
N GLN A 246 3.34 -4.29 1.20
CA GLN A 246 4.13 -5.45 1.62
C GLN A 246 5.28 -5.73 0.65
N ALA A 247 5.05 -5.58 -0.65
CA ALA A 247 6.11 -5.64 -1.65
C ALA A 247 7.17 -4.57 -1.38
N ALA A 248 6.77 -3.32 -1.07
CA ALA A 248 7.71 -2.27 -0.70
C ALA A 248 8.50 -2.59 0.59
N LEU A 249 7.86 -3.22 1.59
CA LEU A 249 8.54 -3.71 2.80
C LEU A 249 9.63 -4.71 2.43
N PHE A 250 9.30 -5.67 1.55
CA PHE A 250 10.25 -6.69 1.08
C PHE A 250 11.36 -6.09 0.21
N GLY A 251 11.03 -5.18 -0.70
CA GLY A 251 11.99 -4.47 -1.57
C GLY A 251 12.95 -3.55 -0.81
N GLN A 252 12.51 -3.03 0.34
CA GLN A 252 13.34 -2.31 1.30
C GLN A 252 14.20 -3.25 2.17
N LEU A 253 14.16 -4.57 1.93
CA LEU A 253 14.89 -5.58 2.71
C LEU A 253 14.59 -5.51 4.22
N ALA A 254 13.35 -5.25 4.57
CA ALA A 254 12.90 -5.14 5.96
C ALA A 254 12.53 -6.52 6.52
N PHE A 255 13.49 -7.47 6.50
CA PHE A 255 13.27 -8.87 6.82
C PHE A 255 13.26 -9.16 8.31
N ASP A 256 13.90 -8.32 9.12
CA ASP A 256 14.09 -8.57 10.55
C ASP A 256 13.02 -7.79 11.37
N LYS A 257 12.69 -8.33 12.55
CA LYS A 257 11.75 -7.69 13.49
C LYS A 257 12.20 -6.29 13.86
N GLY A 258 11.27 -5.32 13.83
CA GLY A 258 11.50 -3.91 14.11
C GLY A 258 11.96 -3.10 12.90
N MET A 259 12.26 -3.76 11.77
CA MET A 259 12.49 -3.03 10.54
C MET A 259 11.20 -2.40 10.02
N ILE A 260 11.30 -1.16 9.57
CA ILE A 260 10.15 -0.33 9.20
C ILE A 260 10.42 0.41 7.91
N LYS A 261 9.38 0.51 7.08
CA LYS A 261 9.40 1.36 5.90
C LYS A 261 8.25 2.35 5.92
N ASN A 262 8.42 3.47 5.21
CA ASN A 262 7.37 4.43 4.93
C ASN A 262 7.40 4.82 3.45
N THR A 263 6.30 4.63 2.75
CA THR A 263 6.12 5.08 1.36
C THR A 263 5.35 6.39 1.35
N TYR A 264 6.00 7.47 0.91
CA TYR A 264 5.40 8.81 0.77
C TYR A 264 4.77 8.98 -0.61
N GLY A 265 3.49 8.69 -0.72
CA GLY A 265 2.66 8.93 -1.90
C GLY A 265 1.69 10.11 -1.71
N THR A 266 0.50 10.02 -2.27
CA THR A 266 -0.64 10.93 -2.01
C THR A 266 -0.97 10.94 -0.52
N GLY A 267 -1.15 9.76 0.07
CA GLY A 267 -1.04 9.51 1.50
C GLY A 267 0.34 8.98 1.86
N SER A 268 0.48 8.43 3.05
CA SER A 268 1.71 7.77 3.50
C SER A 268 1.36 6.47 4.21
N PHE A 269 2.09 5.39 3.88
CA PHE A 269 1.84 4.06 4.43
C PHE A 269 3.08 3.53 5.11
N ILE A 270 2.95 3.32 6.42
CA ILE A 270 4.03 2.90 7.30
C ILE A 270 3.77 1.45 7.68
N ILE A 271 4.74 0.58 7.42
CA ILE A 271 4.67 -0.84 7.79
C ILE A 271 5.93 -1.22 8.57
N MET A 272 5.71 -1.84 9.74
CA MET A 272 6.74 -2.40 10.58
C MET A 272 6.64 -3.92 10.59
N ASN A 273 7.73 -4.62 10.30
CA ASN A 273 7.85 -6.06 10.50
C ASN A 273 7.89 -6.37 12.02
N THR A 274 6.93 -7.13 12.52
CA THR A 274 6.84 -7.53 13.93
C THR A 274 7.40 -8.92 14.21
N GLY A 275 7.92 -9.60 13.18
CA GLY A 275 8.47 -10.96 13.27
C GLY A 275 7.41 -12.05 13.08
N GLU A 276 7.73 -13.26 13.51
CA GLU A 276 6.90 -14.46 13.30
C GLU A 276 5.71 -14.56 14.29
N THR A 277 5.62 -13.67 15.27
CA THR A 277 4.52 -13.65 16.25
C THR A 277 3.51 -12.56 15.90
N MET A 278 2.24 -12.92 15.82
CA MET A 278 1.15 -11.99 15.61
C MET A 278 0.95 -11.10 16.85
N GLU A 279 1.13 -9.79 16.68
CA GLU A 279 0.86 -8.79 17.72
C GLU A 279 -0.33 -7.92 17.28
N LEU A 280 -1.49 -8.15 17.90
CA LEU A 280 -2.66 -7.31 17.63
C LEU A 280 -2.45 -5.91 18.19
N SER A 281 -2.65 -4.90 17.33
CA SER A 281 -2.60 -3.52 17.78
C SER A 281 -3.72 -3.21 18.77
N LYS A 282 -3.36 -2.53 19.85
CA LYS A 282 -4.30 -2.01 20.87
C LYS A 282 -4.54 -0.51 20.73
N ASN A 283 -3.83 0.13 19.83
CA ASN A 283 -3.81 1.56 19.64
C ASN A 283 -4.23 1.99 18.24
N ASN A 284 -5.23 1.28 17.67
CA ASN A 284 -5.87 1.62 16.39
C ASN A 284 -4.94 1.55 15.16
N LEU A 285 -3.89 0.73 15.17
CA LEU A 285 -3.17 0.34 13.97
C LEU A 285 -3.78 -0.93 13.39
N LEU A 286 -3.44 -1.24 12.14
CA LEU A 286 -3.81 -2.51 11.54
C LEU A 286 -2.72 -3.55 11.81
N THR A 287 -3.14 -4.76 12.19
CA THR A 287 -2.26 -5.94 12.18
C THR A 287 -2.50 -6.70 10.89
N THR A 288 -1.44 -7.07 10.21
CA THR A 288 -1.54 -7.73 8.90
C THR A 288 -0.38 -8.72 8.72
N ILE A 289 -0.37 -9.44 7.61
CA ILE A 289 0.79 -10.24 7.21
C ILE A 289 1.73 -9.35 6.40
N GLY A 290 3.01 -9.29 6.80
CA GLY A 290 4.06 -8.58 6.09
C GLY A 290 4.54 -9.37 4.87
N PHE A 291 4.83 -10.64 5.04
CA PHE A 291 5.12 -11.62 3.97
C PHE A 291 5.15 -13.04 4.52
N GLY A 292 4.91 -14.01 3.63
CA GLY A 292 5.07 -15.44 3.90
C GLY A 292 6.05 -16.06 2.92
N ILE A 293 7.13 -16.67 3.42
CA ILE A 293 8.16 -17.27 2.60
C ILE A 293 8.79 -18.49 3.31
N ASN A 294 9.10 -19.53 2.56
CA ASN A 294 9.77 -20.75 3.09
C ASN A 294 9.02 -21.38 4.28
N GLY A 295 7.69 -21.38 4.24
CA GLY A 295 6.82 -21.92 5.31
C GLY A 295 6.76 -21.06 6.57
N LYS A 296 7.32 -19.87 6.58
CA LYS A 296 7.27 -18.91 7.68
C LYS A 296 6.42 -17.71 7.33
N ILE A 297 5.66 -17.23 8.32
CA ILE A 297 4.85 -16.01 8.21
C ILE A 297 5.48 -14.92 9.08
N TYR A 298 5.65 -13.75 8.49
CA TYR A 298 6.08 -12.54 9.18
C TYR A 298 4.91 -11.57 9.24
N TYR A 299 4.53 -11.20 10.45
CA TYR A 299 3.45 -10.24 10.69
C TYR A 299 3.96 -8.81 10.62
N ALA A 300 3.04 -7.88 10.47
CA ALA A 300 3.34 -6.47 10.43
C ALA A 300 2.25 -5.63 11.11
N LEU A 301 2.66 -4.49 11.66
CA LEU A 301 1.76 -3.39 12.00
C LEU A 301 1.76 -2.37 10.85
N GLU A 302 0.57 -1.90 10.51
CA GLU A 302 0.38 -0.88 9.47
C GLU A 302 -0.35 0.34 10.02
N GLY A 303 0.20 1.53 9.72
CA GLY A 303 -0.47 2.81 9.93
C GLY A 303 -0.58 3.57 8.62
N SER A 304 -1.77 4.13 8.36
CA SER A 304 -2.07 4.87 7.14
C SER A 304 -2.31 6.35 7.46
N ILE A 305 -1.62 7.22 6.76
CA ILE A 305 -1.81 8.66 6.75
C ILE A 305 -2.49 9.02 5.45
N PHE A 306 -3.70 9.59 5.51
CA PHE A 306 -4.50 9.85 4.30
C PHE A 306 -3.95 11.01 3.48
N ILE A 307 -3.39 12.02 4.14
CA ILE A 307 -2.93 13.26 3.54
C ILE A 307 -1.43 13.47 3.80
N ALA A 308 -0.63 13.16 2.79
CA ALA A 308 0.82 13.42 2.77
C ALA A 308 1.21 14.27 1.54
N GLY A 309 1.56 13.66 0.43
CA GLY A 309 1.87 14.38 -0.81
C GLY A 309 0.69 15.21 -1.34
N SER A 310 -0.54 14.80 -1.05
CA SER A 310 -1.74 15.58 -1.37
C SER A 310 -1.80 16.93 -0.67
N ALA A 311 -1.18 17.11 0.50
CA ALA A 311 -1.04 18.43 1.12
C ALA A 311 -0.14 19.36 0.29
N VAL A 312 0.90 18.82 -0.31
CA VAL A 312 1.77 19.58 -1.24
C VAL A 312 1.03 19.89 -2.54
N GLN A 313 0.22 18.96 -3.05
CA GLN A 313 -0.64 19.23 -4.21
C GLN A 313 -1.66 20.34 -3.91
N TRP A 314 -2.25 20.36 -2.72
CA TRP A 314 -3.14 21.43 -2.29
C TRP A 314 -2.45 22.81 -2.26
N LEU A 315 -1.19 22.90 -1.81
CA LEU A 315 -0.41 24.15 -1.91
C LEU A 315 -0.26 24.62 -3.37
N ARG A 316 -0.13 23.68 -4.31
CA ARG A 316 0.02 23.96 -5.74
C ARG A 316 -1.30 24.32 -6.42
N ASP A 317 -2.30 23.46 -6.27
CA ASP A 317 -3.53 23.49 -7.07
C ASP A 317 -4.64 24.30 -6.38
N GLY A 318 -4.75 24.17 -5.05
CA GLY A 318 -5.75 24.86 -4.24
C GLY A 318 -5.33 26.28 -3.88
N LEU A 319 -4.22 26.43 -3.18
CA LEU A 319 -3.72 27.74 -2.75
C LEU A 319 -2.87 28.47 -3.78
N ARG A 320 -2.32 27.77 -4.77
CA ARG A 320 -1.44 28.34 -5.82
C ARG A 320 -0.20 29.05 -5.26
N LEU A 321 0.31 28.59 -4.13
CA LEU A 321 1.50 29.15 -3.49
C LEU A 321 2.80 28.71 -4.16
N ILE A 322 2.77 27.59 -4.88
CA ILE A 322 3.87 26.98 -5.61
C ILE A 322 3.40 26.57 -7.02
N LYS A 323 4.32 26.45 -7.95
CA LYS A 323 4.05 25.96 -9.31
C LYS A 323 4.39 24.47 -9.46
N LYS A 324 5.42 24.01 -8.74
CA LYS A 324 5.92 22.62 -8.76
C LYS A 324 6.20 22.16 -7.34
N SER A 325 5.94 20.89 -7.05
CA SER A 325 6.22 20.29 -5.74
C SER A 325 7.69 20.40 -5.33
N SER A 326 8.62 20.40 -6.28
CA SER A 326 10.07 20.57 -6.04
C SER A 326 10.45 21.92 -5.43
N GLU A 327 9.63 22.96 -5.59
CA GLU A 327 9.90 24.29 -4.99
C GLU A 327 9.79 24.27 -3.46
N THR A 328 9.04 23.32 -2.89
CA THR A 328 8.76 23.26 -1.46
C THR A 328 10.01 23.13 -0.61
N GLN A 329 11.02 22.40 -1.10
CA GLN A 329 12.28 22.23 -0.39
C GLN A 329 13.00 23.56 -0.16
N ALA A 330 13.21 24.34 -1.22
CA ALA A 330 13.89 25.63 -1.14
C ALA A 330 13.08 26.64 -0.31
N LEU A 331 11.76 26.67 -0.45
CA LEU A 331 10.89 27.55 0.33
C LEU A 331 10.94 27.19 1.83
N ALA A 332 10.92 25.93 2.17
CA ALA A 332 10.99 25.48 3.57
C ALA A 332 12.32 25.86 4.24
N TYR A 333 13.45 25.71 3.53
CA TYR A 333 14.76 26.19 4.04
C TYR A 333 14.83 27.72 4.18
N ASN A 334 14.11 28.48 3.35
CA ASN A 334 14.08 29.94 3.38
C ASN A 334 13.14 30.52 4.44
N SER A 335 12.30 29.70 5.10
CA SER A 335 11.45 30.16 6.20
C SER A 335 12.31 30.64 7.37
N LYS A 336 12.06 31.86 7.82
CA LYS A 336 12.79 32.51 8.93
C LYS A 336 12.09 32.32 10.29
N ASN A 337 10.90 31.76 10.30
CA ASN A 337 10.11 31.56 11.52
C ASN A 337 10.55 30.32 12.31
N ASN A 338 10.52 30.41 13.62
CA ASN A 338 10.95 29.38 14.56
C ASN A 338 9.89 28.27 14.80
N ASN A 339 9.30 27.73 13.73
CA ASN A 339 8.41 26.56 13.78
C ASN A 339 7.14 26.76 14.66
N GLU A 340 6.54 27.95 14.66
CA GLU A 340 5.33 28.24 15.45
C GLU A 340 4.02 28.00 14.67
N VAL A 341 4.10 27.76 13.36
CA VAL A 341 2.94 27.47 12.51
C VAL A 341 2.76 25.96 12.40
N TYR A 342 1.55 25.48 12.68
CA TYR A 342 1.16 24.07 12.54
C TYR A 342 0.01 23.95 11.57
N LEU A 343 0.16 23.08 10.58
CA LEU A 343 -0.92 22.66 9.68
C LEU A 343 -1.34 21.24 10.06
N VAL A 344 -2.61 21.02 10.36
CA VAL A 344 -3.22 19.68 10.48
C VAL A 344 -3.97 19.40 9.18
N PRO A 345 -3.46 18.54 8.28
CA PRO A 345 -4.02 18.39 6.94
C PRO A 345 -5.16 17.34 6.91
N ALA A 346 -6.17 17.50 7.75
CA ALA A 346 -7.31 16.62 7.86
C ALA A 346 -8.34 16.87 6.74
N PHE A 347 -7.92 16.91 5.45
CA PHE A 347 -8.81 17.26 4.33
C PHE A 347 -9.93 16.24 4.10
N THR A 348 -9.69 14.97 4.45
CA THR A 348 -10.63 13.86 4.38
C THR A 348 -10.77 13.15 5.73
N GLY A 349 -10.58 13.89 6.83
CA GLY A 349 -10.47 13.33 8.17
C GLY A 349 -9.03 12.97 8.56
N LEU A 350 -8.87 12.47 9.78
CA LEU A 350 -7.62 11.95 10.31
C LEU A 350 -7.63 10.42 10.26
N GLY A 351 -6.58 9.83 9.70
CA GLY A 351 -6.34 8.38 9.73
C GLY A 351 -5.80 7.89 11.07
N ALA A 352 -5.03 6.81 11.03
CA ALA A 352 -4.41 6.25 12.23
C ALA A 352 -3.47 7.28 12.90
N PRO A 353 -3.36 7.27 14.24
CA PRO A 353 -4.09 6.47 15.21
C PRO A 353 -5.45 7.08 15.63
N TYR A 354 -5.84 8.22 15.05
CA TYR A 354 -6.98 9.05 15.51
C TYR A 354 -8.33 8.55 15.01
N TRP A 355 -8.41 8.09 13.74
CA TRP A 355 -9.64 7.60 13.08
C TRP A 355 -10.83 8.54 13.24
N ASN A 356 -10.60 9.86 13.02
CA ASN A 356 -11.65 10.87 13.07
C ASN A 356 -12.04 11.30 11.64
N PRO A 357 -13.15 10.81 11.09
CA PRO A 357 -13.59 11.12 9.72
C PRO A 357 -14.13 12.55 9.58
N ASP A 358 -14.52 13.18 10.70
CA ASP A 358 -15.19 14.48 10.72
C ASP A 358 -14.20 15.64 10.87
N ALA A 359 -12.97 15.37 11.28
CA ALA A 359 -11.90 16.38 11.34
C ALA A 359 -11.69 17.02 9.96
N ARG A 360 -11.40 18.32 9.97
CA ARG A 360 -11.09 19.10 8.76
C ARG A 360 -9.76 19.84 8.92
N GLY A 361 -9.12 20.13 7.79
CA GLY A 361 -7.82 20.80 7.75
C GLY A 361 -7.81 22.14 8.48
N THR A 362 -6.82 22.35 9.34
CA THR A 362 -6.73 23.53 10.22
C THR A 362 -5.29 24.04 10.30
N ILE A 363 -5.12 25.37 10.36
CA ILE A 363 -3.81 26.03 10.52
C ILE A 363 -3.81 26.81 11.84
N PHE A 364 -2.76 26.63 12.64
CA PHE A 364 -2.57 27.30 13.92
C PHE A 364 -1.27 28.13 13.93
N GLY A 365 -1.22 29.15 14.79
CA GLY A 365 -0.01 29.95 15.02
C GLY A 365 0.26 31.05 13.99
N LEU A 366 -0.75 31.46 13.22
CA LEU A 366 -0.61 32.55 12.25
C LEU A 366 -0.43 33.89 12.95
N THR A 367 0.51 34.69 12.42
CA THR A 367 0.75 36.08 12.82
C THR A 367 0.83 36.97 11.58
N ARG A 368 0.90 38.27 11.74
CA ARG A 368 1.12 39.20 10.61
C ARG A 368 2.45 39.00 9.88
N ALA A 369 3.40 38.34 10.54
CA ALA A 369 4.73 38.05 9.98
C ALA A 369 4.77 36.70 9.25
N THR A 370 3.70 35.90 9.33
CA THR A 370 3.64 34.61 8.66
C THR A 370 3.66 34.77 7.14
N THR A 371 4.58 34.07 6.50
CA THR A 371 4.82 34.12 5.05
C THR A 371 4.38 32.82 4.35
N LYS A 372 4.43 32.79 3.02
CA LYS A 372 4.16 31.55 2.26
C LYS A 372 5.20 30.47 2.54
N GLU A 373 6.45 30.86 2.79
CA GLU A 373 7.54 29.96 3.15
C GLU A 373 7.22 29.21 4.45
N ASP A 374 6.62 29.91 5.44
CA ASP A 374 6.21 29.31 6.70
C ASP A 374 5.06 28.31 6.52
N LEU A 375 4.10 28.62 5.65
CA LEU A 375 3.00 27.69 5.34
C LEU A 375 3.51 26.46 4.59
N VAL A 376 4.42 26.61 3.63
CA VAL A 376 5.05 25.49 2.92
C VAL A 376 5.84 24.61 3.90
N LYS A 377 6.63 25.23 4.78
CA LYS A 377 7.39 24.53 5.82
C LYS A 377 6.47 23.75 6.77
N ALA A 378 5.42 24.38 7.27
CA ALA A 378 4.44 23.73 8.16
C ALA A 378 3.73 22.56 7.47
N THR A 379 3.49 22.65 6.16
CA THR A 379 2.91 21.57 5.35
C THR A 379 3.87 20.37 5.29
N LEU A 380 5.15 20.55 4.99
CA LEU A 380 6.12 19.47 5.00
C LEU A 380 6.30 18.86 6.40
N GLN A 381 6.36 19.72 7.43
CA GLN A 381 6.47 19.27 8.81
C GLN A 381 5.26 18.48 9.29
N SER A 382 4.05 18.81 8.81
CA SER A 382 2.83 18.08 9.14
C SER A 382 2.88 16.61 8.71
N ILE A 383 3.51 16.33 7.58
CA ILE A 383 3.73 14.96 7.10
C ILE A 383 4.62 14.20 8.09
N ALA A 384 5.74 14.81 8.51
CA ALA A 384 6.67 14.19 9.43
C ALA A 384 6.10 13.99 10.85
N TYR A 385 5.27 14.91 11.33
CA TYR A 385 4.56 14.75 12.60
C TYR A 385 3.58 13.58 12.59
N GLN A 386 2.77 13.44 11.53
CA GLN A 386 1.86 12.31 11.38
C GLN A 386 2.61 10.98 11.35
N VAL A 387 3.76 10.92 10.67
CA VAL A 387 4.63 9.73 10.67
C VAL A 387 5.12 9.43 12.08
N ARG A 388 5.51 10.44 12.88
CA ARG A 388 5.89 10.24 14.27
C ARG A 388 4.74 9.69 15.12
N ASP A 389 3.51 10.19 14.95
CA ASP A 389 2.34 9.68 15.67
C ASP A 389 2.17 8.17 15.47
N ILE A 390 2.33 7.70 14.22
CA ILE A 390 2.22 6.29 13.88
C ILE A 390 3.39 5.47 14.44
N ILE A 391 4.61 5.96 14.26
CA ILE A 391 5.83 5.25 14.70
C ILE A 391 5.86 5.10 16.23
N ASP A 392 5.55 6.17 16.97
CA ASP A 392 5.47 6.11 18.44
C ASP A 392 4.43 5.04 18.86
N THR A 393 3.29 4.98 18.17
CA THR A 393 2.25 3.97 18.41
C THR A 393 2.73 2.56 18.10
N MET A 394 3.42 2.36 16.97
CA MET A 394 4.01 1.06 16.58
C MET A 394 5.02 0.56 17.61
N GLN A 395 5.88 1.44 18.12
CA GLN A 395 6.87 1.07 19.14
C GLN A 395 6.20 0.62 20.44
N ILE A 396 5.09 1.27 20.83
CA ILE A 396 4.32 0.88 22.01
C ILE A 396 3.69 -0.50 21.82
N ASP A 397 3.01 -0.72 20.68
CA ASP A 397 2.30 -1.98 20.40
C ASP A 397 3.27 -3.16 20.21
N ALA A 398 4.31 -2.99 19.40
CA ALA A 398 5.30 -4.04 19.12
C ALA A 398 6.36 -4.20 20.20
N LYS A 399 6.49 -3.26 21.14
CA LYS A 399 7.54 -3.20 22.19
C LYS A 399 8.95 -3.32 21.59
N VAL A 400 9.19 -2.60 20.50
CA VAL A 400 10.43 -2.60 19.75
C VAL A 400 10.90 -1.16 19.52
N GLU A 401 12.18 -0.89 19.74
CA GLU A 401 12.80 0.36 19.32
C GLU A 401 13.13 0.31 17.82
N ILE A 402 12.94 1.43 17.14
CA ILE A 402 13.22 1.55 15.70
C ILE A 402 14.58 2.18 15.52
N PRO A 403 15.57 1.46 14.97
CA PRO A 403 16.92 2.00 14.77
C PRO A 403 17.03 2.86 13.50
N LEU A 404 16.16 2.62 12.52
CA LEU A 404 16.21 3.21 11.20
C LEU A 404 14.83 3.20 10.54
N LEU A 405 14.41 4.34 10.02
CA LEU A 405 13.25 4.43 9.13
C LEU A 405 13.71 4.41 7.68
N LYS A 406 13.30 3.40 6.92
CA LYS A 406 13.53 3.33 5.47
C LYS A 406 12.39 4.03 4.73
N VAL A 407 12.70 4.85 3.72
CA VAL A 407 11.71 5.67 3.02
C VAL A 407 11.84 5.58 1.50
N ASP A 408 10.69 5.63 0.84
CA ASP A 408 10.56 5.70 -0.61
C ASP A 408 9.34 6.54 -1.02
N GLY A 409 9.01 6.53 -2.31
CA GLY A 409 7.91 7.28 -2.89
C GLY A 409 8.30 8.72 -3.28
N GLY A 410 7.40 9.39 -3.99
CA GLY A 410 7.69 10.65 -4.65
C GLY A 410 8.11 11.79 -3.71
N ALA A 411 7.49 11.91 -2.53
CA ALA A 411 7.84 12.97 -1.59
C ALA A 411 9.15 12.69 -0.82
N ALA A 412 9.68 11.47 -0.86
CA ALA A 412 11.01 11.15 -0.33
C ALA A 412 12.16 11.86 -1.07
N ASN A 413 11.89 12.42 -2.25
CA ASN A 413 12.88 13.27 -2.95
C ASN A 413 13.13 14.62 -2.27
N ASN A 414 12.31 15.02 -1.30
CA ASN A 414 12.44 16.28 -0.58
C ASN A 414 13.38 16.12 0.63
N ASP A 415 14.60 16.64 0.52
CA ASP A 415 15.61 16.52 1.57
C ASP A 415 15.19 17.24 2.86
N TYR A 416 14.53 18.41 2.78
CA TYR A 416 14.02 19.09 3.96
C TYR A 416 13.04 18.22 4.76
N LEU A 417 12.11 17.56 4.06
CA LEU A 417 11.16 16.64 4.69
C LEU A 417 11.90 15.53 5.43
N LEU A 418 12.90 14.92 4.80
CA LEU A 418 13.60 13.77 5.40
C LEU A 418 14.56 14.18 6.53
N GLU A 419 15.21 15.34 6.43
CA GLU A 419 15.97 15.93 7.54
C GLU A 419 15.07 16.23 8.76
N PHE A 420 13.93 16.86 8.51
CA PHE A 420 12.96 17.11 9.58
C PHE A 420 12.36 15.82 10.12
N GLN A 421 12.10 14.83 9.26
CA GLN A 421 11.63 13.51 9.71
C GLN A 421 12.65 12.83 10.64
N ALA A 422 13.93 12.83 10.29
CA ALA A 422 14.98 12.30 11.16
C ALA A 422 15.03 13.06 12.50
N ASN A 423 14.97 14.38 12.44
CA ASN A 423 14.99 15.25 13.61
C ASN A 423 13.81 15.01 14.53
N ILE A 424 12.59 14.98 14.00
CA ILE A 424 11.39 14.87 14.82
C ILE A 424 11.18 13.46 15.40
N LEU A 425 11.70 12.42 14.74
CA LEU A 425 11.74 11.08 15.28
C LEU A 425 12.90 10.86 16.26
N GLY A 426 14.02 11.54 16.06
CA GLY A 426 15.27 11.26 16.74
C GLY A 426 15.91 9.94 16.27
N VAL A 427 15.59 9.50 15.07
CA VAL A 427 15.99 8.24 14.45
C VAL A 427 16.56 8.52 13.06
N LYS A 428 17.54 7.74 12.64
CA LYS A 428 18.06 7.84 11.26
C LYS A 428 16.97 7.55 10.24
N VAL A 429 16.99 8.27 9.11
CA VAL A 429 16.11 8.05 7.96
C VAL A 429 16.96 7.71 6.75
N ALA A 430 16.68 6.59 6.11
CA ALA A 430 17.39 6.13 4.91
C ALA A 430 16.47 6.19 3.69
N ARG A 431 16.78 7.04 2.73
CA ARG A 431 16.11 7.03 1.44
C ARG A 431 16.64 5.90 0.58
N ALA A 432 15.75 5.12 -0.02
CA ALA A 432 16.14 4.08 -0.99
C ALA A 432 16.90 4.71 -2.17
N GLU A 433 17.91 4.01 -2.69
CA GLU A 433 18.62 4.42 -3.90
C GLU A 433 17.69 4.34 -5.12
N ASN A 434 16.96 3.23 -5.22
CA ASN A 434 15.89 3.06 -6.18
C ASN A 434 14.54 3.27 -5.48
N LEU A 435 13.76 4.23 -5.93
CA LEU A 435 12.44 4.54 -5.35
C LEU A 435 11.33 3.57 -5.79
N GLU A 436 11.60 2.69 -6.76
CA GLU A 436 10.67 1.66 -7.23
C GLU A 436 10.75 0.39 -6.34
N THR A 437 10.78 0.58 -5.04
CA THR A 437 10.95 -0.52 -4.05
C THR A 437 9.79 -1.49 -4.07
N THR A 438 8.59 -1.05 -4.43
CA THR A 438 7.40 -1.89 -4.58
C THR A 438 7.58 -2.93 -5.68
N ALA A 439 7.95 -2.51 -6.88
CA ALA A 439 8.24 -3.42 -7.99
C ALA A 439 9.46 -4.31 -7.70
N LEU A 440 10.49 -3.73 -7.08
CA LEU A 440 11.68 -4.48 -6.68
C LEU A 440 11.37 -5.60 -5.69
N GLY A 441 10.46 -5.36 -4.74
CA GLY A 441 10.01 -6.38 -3.80
C GLY A 441 9.31 -7.55 -4.48
N ALA A 442 8.43 -7.27 -5.43
CA ALA A 442 7.80 -8.31 -6.25
C ALA A 442 8.82 -9.09 -7.09
N ALA A 443 9.82 -8.39 -7.65
CA ALA A 443 10.92 -9.03 -8.38
C ALA A 443 11.75 -9.95 -7.47
N PHE A 444 12.09 -9.52 -6.26
CA PHE A 444 12.82 -10.32 -5.28
C PHE A 444 12.06 -11.59 -4.90
N LEU A 445 10.76 -11.48 -4.61
CA LEU A 445 9.92 -12.64 -4.31
C LEU A 445 9.90 -13.64 -5.48
N ALA A 446 9.76 -13.13 -6.70
CA ALA A 446 9.75 -13.97 -7.89
C ALA A 446 11.09 -14.68 -8.12
N GLY A 447 12.18 -13.95 -8.03
CA GLY A 447 13.51 -14.49 -8.23
C GLY A 447 13.97 -15.47 -7.14
N LEU A 448 13.51 -15.30 -5.90
CA LEU A 448 13.76 -16.28 -4.83
C LEU A 448 13.06 -17.61 -5.10
N ALA A 449 11.82 -17.59 -5.60
CA ALA A 449 11.07 -18.81 -5.89
C ALA A 449 11.68 -19.65 -7.02
N THR A 450 12.37 -19.00 -7.97
CA THR A 450 13.01 -19.68 -9.12
C THR A 450 14.51 -19.95 -8.89
N GLY A 451 15.10 -19.43 -7.81
CA GLY A 451 16.54 -19.53 -7.56
C GLY A 451 17.37 -18.54 -8.39
N TYR A 452 16.72 -17.53 -8.99
CA TYR A 452 17.44 -16.42 -9.62
C TYR A 452 18.27 -15.65 -8.58
N TRP A 453 17.74 -15.41 -7.39
CA TRP A 453 18.49 -15.09 -6.18
C TRP A 453 18.38 -16.28 -5.23
N GLU A 454 19.50 -16.67 -4.62
CA GLU A 454 19.58 -17.91 -3.85
C GLU A 454 19.03 -17.79 -2.43
N SER A 455 19.05 -16.59 -1.83
CA SER A 455 18.66 -16.39 -0.43
C SER A 455 18.37 -14.93 -0.09
N LEU A 456 17.71 -14.71 1.07
CA LEU A 456 17.54 -13.38 1.66
C LEU A 456 18.89 -12.71 1.97
N ASP A 457 19.91 -13.48 2.30
CA ASP A 457 21.24 -12.92 2.58
C ASP A 457 21.92 -12.41 1.31
N GLU A 458 21.73 -13.07 0.16
CA GLU A 458 22.16 -12.52 -1.13
C GLU A 458 21.50 -11.18 -1.40
N LEU A 459 20.18 -11.07 -1.17
CA LEU A 459 19.45 -9.82 -1.34
C LEU A 459 19.94 -8.71 -0.41
N LYS A 460 20.26 -9.03 0.87
CA LYS A 460 20.82 -8.07 1.83
C LYS A 460 22.15 -7.46 1.38
N ASN A 461 22.92 -8.18 0.55
CA ASN A 461 24.18 -7.70 -0.01
C ASN A 461 24.01 -6.79 -1.22
N LEU A 462 22.80 -6.69 -1.79
CA LEU A 462 22.50 -5.72 -2.84
C LEU A 462 22.39 -4.32 -2.21
N ASN A 463 23.08 -3.35 -2.80
CA ASN A 463 23.00 -1.97 -2.30
C ASN A 463 21.65 -1.35 -2.70
N THR A 464 20.74 -1.23 -1.75
CA THR A 464 19.42 -0.61 -1.94
C THR A 464 19.25 0.67 -1.16
N THR A 465 20.26 1.07 -0.37
CA THR A 465 20.24 2.27 0.48
C THR A 465 20.99 3.41 -0.20
N GLY A 466 20.27 4.48 -0.48
CA GLY A 466 20.84 5.72 -1.00
C GLY A 466 21.26 6.68 0.13
N LYS A 467 20.67 7.89 0.19
CA LYS A 467 21.06 8.92 1.16
C LYS A 467 20.56 8.64 2.56
N LEU A 468 21.44 8.78 3.55
CA LEU A 468 21.14 8.68 4.99
C LEU A 468 21.01 10.08 5.60
N PHE A 469 19.94 10.31 6.34
CA PHE A 469 19.66 11.50 7.13
C PHE A 469 19.80 11.18 8.61
N VAL A 470 20.61 11.96 9.31
CA VAL A 470 20.91 11.75 10.75
C VAL A 470 20.26 12.87 11.56
N PRO A 471 19.59 12.55 12.68
CA PRO A 471 19.00 13.59 13.54
C PRO A 471 20.08 14.49 14.13
N THR A 472 19.85 15.81 14.05
CA THR A 472 20.74 16.85 14.59
C THR A 472 20.05 17.74 15.61
N MET A 473 18.71 17.63 15.75
CA MET A 473 17.90 18.42 16.66
C MET A 473 18.02 17.88 18.09
N GLU A 474 18.21 18.77 19.04
CA GLU A 474 18.21 18.41 20.47
C GLU A 474 16.85 17.88 20.93
N LYS A 475 16.89 16.98 21.93
CA LYS A 475 15.68 16.29 22.42
C LYS A 475 14.63 17.26 22.95
N GLU A 476 15.04 18.29 23.67
CA GLU A 476 14.15 19.28 24.26
C GLU A 476 13.39 20.06 23.21
N GLU A 477 14.06 20.46 22.12
CA GLU A 477 13.44 21.15 20.99
C GLU A 477 12.47 20.23 20.26
N ARG A 478 12.87 19.01 19.98
CA ARG A 478 12.04 17.97 19.35
C ARG A 478 10.74 17.75 20.11
N GLU A 479 10.81 17.57 21.44
CA GLU A 479 9.63 17.34 22.26
C GLU A 479 8.75 18.59 22.38
N LYS A 480 9.34 19.79 22.39
CA LYS A 480 8.58 21.06 22.35
C LYS A 480 7.75 21.17 21.06
N LEU A 481 8.36 20.91 19.92
CA LEU A 481 7.69 20.94 18.62
C LEU A 481 6.57 19.91 18.53
N TYR A 482 6.84 18.68 18.98
CA TYR A 482 5.85 17.61 18.95
C TYR A 482 4.68 17.86 19.90
N LYS A 483 4.92 18.45 21.08
CA LYS A 483 3.84 18.93 21.95
C LYS A 483 2.96 19.97 21.28
N GLY A 484 3.54 20.88 20.48
CA GLY A 484 2.80 21.83 19.66
C GLY A 484 1.89 21.13 18.66
N TRP A 485 2.43 20.15 17.94
CA TRP A 485 1.66 19.30 17.03
C TRP A 485 0.48 18.61 17.71
N LYS A 486 0.71 17.92 18.83
CA LYS A 486 -0.37 17.22 19.58
C LYS A 486 -1.48 18.17 20.04
N ARG A 487 -1.13 19.43 20.42
CA ARG A 487 -2.14 20.46 20.74
C ARG A 487 -2.94 20.88 19.51
N ALA A 488 -2.28 21.04 18.35
CA ALA A 488 -2.95 21.38 17.10
C ALA A 488 -3.93 20.28 16.66
N VAL A 489 -3.52 19.02 16.71
CA VAL A 489 -4.40 17.87 16.40
C VAL A 489 -5.60 17.85 17.34
N ARG A 490 -5.38 17.99 18.68
CA ARG A 490 -6.47 18.01 19.64
C ARG A 490 -7.47 19.14 19.39
N ALA A 491 -6.97 20.34 19.09
CA ALA A 491 -7.85 21.47 18.77
C ALA A 491 -8.65 21.23 17.46
N THR A 492 -8.04 20.60 16.47
CA THR A 492 -8.72 20.18 15.22
C THR A 492 -9.83 19.16 15.50
N GLN A 493 -9.61 18.20 16.40
CA GLN A 493 -10.62 17.21 16.79
C GLN A 493 -11.79 17.87 17.55
N ILE A 494 -11.50 18.75 18.53
CA ILE A 494 -12.52 19.49 19.27
C ILE A 494 -13.38 20.34 18.33
N PHE A 495 -12.78 20.95 17.31
CA PHE A 495 -13.53 21.74 16.34
C PHE A 495 -14.51 20.90 15.49
N SER A 496 -14.29 19.59 15.40
CA SER A 496 -15.16 18.65 14.67
C SER A 496 -16.18 17.93 15.58
N GLU A 497 -16.13 18.13 16.90
CA GLU A 497 -17.12 17.62 17.84
C GLU A 497 -18.32 18.60 17.83
N GLU A 498 -19.54 18.10 17.53
CA GLU A 498 -20.81 18.86 17.68
C GLU A 498 -21.31 18.83 19.12
#